data_c16fc69aa736dd3165bd1ee029444ae0
#
_entry.id   c16fc69aa736dd3165bd1ee029444ae0
#
_cell.length_a   1.000
_cell.length_b   1.000
_cell.length_c   1.000
_cell.angle_alpha   90.00
_cell.angle_beta   90.00
_cell.angle_gamma   90.00
#
_symmetry.space_group_name_H-M   'P 1'
#
loop_
_entity.id
_entity.type
_entity.pdbx_description
1 polymer ?
#
loop_
_entity_poly.entity_id
_entity_poly.type
_entity_poly.pdbx_seq_one_letter_code
_entity_poly.pdbx_strand_id
1 'polypeptide(L)'
;MEKSFLELKQSCDRVFIAGFSMGAALALRLCQIRGSEVEGLIVLNPSVHDRRWFMKYVPILKFILASVAKGPTDIAAPNPPIHAYDRTPLKALDSLRKLWALVERDLYLIDLPIMVAYSVNDHAVDPENAMTVIDNVFSVDIREVVFENSFHNVALDFDVEQLNIESKIFIEDVLSGAVKRGSDFNENDLVNAEFDSIVSGLSLDQSAPTTYLDELDKFSQADRFRPPNPGKINLDQMQRLSAVAFVGSFVYLILFWLTDFEFFGAWPAVLGFISSVATIIWRTARKEDDFDDGASL
;
A
#
# COMPACT_ATOMS: atom_id res chain seq x y z
N MET A 1 -11.24 -5.51 -18.26
CA MET A 1 -10.23 -6.55 -18.03
C MET A 1 -10.87 -7.92 -17.84
N GLU A 2 -11.78 -8.14 -16.87
CA GLU A 2 -12.44 -9.43 -16.67
C GLU A 2 -13.13 -9.97 -17.93
N LYS A 3 -13.87 -9.13 -18.66
CA LYS A 3 -14.51 -9.52 -19.93
C LYS A 3 -13.49 -10.07 -20.93
N SER A 4 -12.37 -9.38 -21.14
CA SER A 4 -11.32 -9.82 -22.06
C SER A 4 -10.63 -11.11 -21.61
N PHE A 5 -10.48 -11.30 -20.30
CA PHE A 5 -9.97 -12.53 -19.72
C PHE A 5 -10.93 -13.70 -20.03
N LEU A 6 -12.23 -13.55 -19.80
CA LEU A 6 -13.23 -14.57 -20.09
C LEU A 6 -13.32 -14.91 -21.60
N GLU A 7 -13.16 -13.91 -22.46
CA GLU A 7 -13.08 -14.12 -23.91
C GLU A 7 -11.82 -14.95 -24.29
N LEU A 8 -10.67 -14.64 -23.68
CA LEU A 8 -9.42 -15.38 -23.89
C LEU A 8 -9.53 -16.84 -23.42
N LYS A 9 -10.14 -17.07 -22.26
CA LYS A 9 -10.36 -18.43 -21.70
C LYS A 9 -11.24 -19.32 -22.60
N GLN A 10 -12.06 -18.77 -23.49
CA GLN A 10 -12.83 -19.56 -24.44
C GLN A 10 -11.96 -20.19 -25.55
N SER A 11 -10.77 -19.62 -25.79
CA SER A 11 -9.85 -20.04 -26.86
C SER A 11 -8.51 -20.58 -26.36
N CYS A 12 -8.21 -20.43 -25.07
CA CYS A 12 -6.96 -20.86 -24.47
C CYS A 12 -7.20 -21.69 -23.23
N ASP A 13 -6.57 -22.87 -23.14
CA ASP A 13 -6.66 -23.76 -22.00
C ASP A 13 -5.89 -23.19 -20.80
N ARG A 14 -4.74 -22.59 -21.04
CA ARG A 14 -3.83 -22.05 -20.01
C ARG A 14 -3.61 -20.57 -20.26
N VAL A 15 -3.85 -19.73 -19.24
CA VAL A 15 -3.76 -18.28 -19.32
C VAL A 15 -2.87 -17.75 -18.19
N PHE A 16 -1.87 -16.96 -18.57
CA PHE A 16 -1.06 -16.16 -17.67
C PHE A 16 -1.53 -14.71 -17.67
N ILE A 17 -1.36 -14.03 -16.57
CA ILE A 17 -1.67 -12.60 -16.47
C ILE A 17 -0.38 -11.85 -16.18
N ALA A 18 -0.10 -10.81 -16.94
CA ALA A 18 0.99 -9.87 -16.66
C ALA A 18 0.42 -8.47 -16.44
N GLY A 19 0.94 -7.76 -15.44
CA GLY A 19 0.54 -6.40 -15.12
C GLY A 19 1.71 -5.53 -14.74
N PHE A 20 1.69 -4.27 -15.23
CA PHE A 20 2.70 -3.26 -14.93
C PHE A 20 2.07 -2.09 -14.17
N SER A 21 2.70 -1.62 -13.08
CA SER A 21 2.29 -0.45 -12.31
C SER A 21 0.82 -0.55 -11.85
N MET A 22 -0.03 0.37 -12.26
CA MET A 22 -1.48 0.28 -12.06
C MET A 22 -2.08 -0.99 -12.68
N GLY A 23 -1.54 -1.45 -13.81
CA GLY A 23 -1.93 -2.71 -14.45
C GLY A 23 -1.62 -3.92 -13.57
N ALA A 24 -0.58 -3.87 -12.75
CA ALA A 24 -0.27 -4.89 -11.74
C ALA A 24 -1.36 -4.94 -10.66
N ALA A 25 -1.84 -3.79 -10.16
CA ALA A 25 -2.96 -3.77 -9.22
C ALA A 25 -4.24 -4.37 -9.82
N LEU A 26 -4.50 -4.12 -11.10
CA LEU A 26 -5.63 -4.72 -11.82
C LEU A 26 -5.45 -6.23 -12.03
N ALA A 27 -4.22 -6.68 -12.34
CA ALA A 27 -3.88 -8.09 -12.49
C ALA A 27 -4.04 -8.85 -11.16
N LEU A 28 -3.50 -8.29 -10.07
CA LEU A 28 -3.69 -8.80 -8.71
C LEU A 28 -5.18 -8.91 -8.38
N ARG A 29 -5.97 -7.85 -8.64
CA ARG A 29 -7.41 -7.89 -8.39
C ARG A 29 -8.14 -8.95 -9.20
N LEU A 30 -7.77 -9.17 -10.45
CA LEU A 30 -8.34 -10.23 -11.26
C LEU A 30 -8.01 -11.61 -10.70
N CYS A 31 -6.76 -11.84 -10.26
CA CYS A 31 -6.34 -13.10 -9.65
C CYS A 31 -7.02 -13.33 -8.29
N GLN A 32 -7.30 -12.30 -7.51
CA GLN A 32 -8.11 -12.41 -6.28
C GLN A 32 -9.52 -12.92 -6.54
N ILE A 33 -10.08 -12.63 -7.71
CA ILE A 33 -11.47 -13.00 -8.08
C ILE A 33 -11.50 -14.30 -8.88
N ARG A 34 -10.49 -14.54 -9.73
CA ARG A 34 -10.45 -15.62 -10.72
C ARG A 34 -9.17 -16.45 -10.65
N GLY A 35 -8.48 -16.47 -9.51
CA GLY A 35 -7.18 -17.11 -9.36
C GLY A 35 -7.15 -18.57 -9.81
N SER A 36 -8.19 -19.35 -9.52
CA SER A 36 -8.29 -20.76 -9.93
C SER A 36 -8.30 -20.98 -11.45
N GLU A 37 -8.58 -19.92 -12.24
CA GLU A 37 -8.61 -19.99 -13.71
C GLU A 37 -7.33 -19.48 -14.37
N VAL A 38 -6.35 -18.99 -13.57
CA VAL A 38 -5.08 -18.38 -14.01
C VAL A 38 -3.92 -19.31 -13.66
N GLU A 39 -3.01 -19.57 -14.60
CA GLU A 39 -1.86 -20.45 -14.39
C GLU A 39 -0.75 -19.80 -13.56
N GLY A 40 -0.44 -18.55 -13.85
CA GLY A 40 0.57 -17.77 -13.16
C GLY A 40 0.39 -16.28 -13.37
N LEU A 41 0.95 -15.50 -12.44
CA LEU A 41 0.85 -14.04 -12.41
C LEU A 41 2.25 -13.41 -12.46
N ILE A 42 2.42 -12.43 -13.34
CA ILE A 42 3.62 -11.60 -13.42
C ILE A 42 3.23 -10.17 -13.07
N VAL A 43 3.80 -9.62 -12.01
CA VAL A 43 3.62 -8.21 -11.65
C VAL A 43 4.95 -7.48 -11.75
N LEU A 44 4.94 -6.36 -12.48
CA LEU A 44 6.10 -5.51 -12.71
C LEU A 44 5.86 -4.13 -12.09
N ASN A 45 6.76 -3.71 -11.20
CA ASN A 45 6.66 -2.47 -10.44
C ASN A 45 5.23 -2.23 -9.92
N PRO A 46 4.69 -3.17 -9.12
CA PRO A 46 3.28 -3.15 -8.71
C PRO A 46 2.96 -1.89 -7.92
N SER A 47 1.84 -1.23 -8.26
CA SER A 47 1.31 -0.10 -7.52
C SER A 47 0.10 -0.55 -6.71
N VAL A 48 0.30 -0.90 -5.43
CA VAL A 48 -0.75 -1.40 -4.53
C VAL A 48 -1.10 -0.42 -3.42
N HIS A 49 -0.27 0.59 -3.21
CA HIS A 49 -0.54 1.73 -2.32
C HIS A 49 0.28 2.97 -2.72
N ASP A 50 -0.08 4.10 -2.15
CA ASP A 50 0.70 5.33 -2.20
C ASP A 50 0.57 6.04 -0.84
N ARG A 51 1.66 6.06 -0.08
CA ARG A 51 1.70 6.61 1.29
C ARG A 51 1.99 8.10 1.34
N ARG A 52 2.09 8.79 0.19
CA ARG A 52 2.32 10.24 0.15
C ARG A 52 1.19 10.97 0.89
N TRP A 53 1.58 11.95 1.71
CA TRP A 53 0.68 12.64 2.66
C TRP A 53 -0.57 13.25 2.01
N PHE A 54 -0.49 13.68 0.75
CA PHE A 54 -1.61 14.32 0.05
C PHE A 54 -2.68 13.33 -0.43
N MET A 55 -2.36 12.04 -0.52
CA MET A 55 -3.28 11.01 -1.02
C MET A 55 -4.55 10.90 -0.18
N LYS A 56 -4.47 11.18 1.13
CA LYS A 56 -5.63 11.22 2.03
C LYS A 56 -6.63 12.35 1.69
N TYR A 57 -6.17 13.40 1.00
CA TYR A 57 -7.01 14.53 0.61
C TYR A 57 -7.61 14.39 -0.80
N VAL A 58 -7.14 13.47 -1.62
CA VAL A 58 -7.65 13.23 -2.98
C VAL A 58 -9.18 13.07 -3.03
N PRO A 59 -9.86 12.37 -2.07
CA PRO A 59 -11.31 12.27 -2.07
C PRO A 59 -12.06 13.61 -2.01
N ILE A 60 -11.45 14.61 -1.42
CA ILE A 60 -12.01 15.99 -1.31
C ILE A 60 -11.53 16.82 -2.49
N LEU A 61 -10.24 16.80 -2.80
CA LEU A 61 -9.62 17.61 -3.85
C LEU A 61 -10.20 17.33 -5.24
N LYS A 62 -10.66 16.11 -5.54
CA LYS A 62 -11.30 15.75 -6.81
C LYS A 62 -12.57 16.56 -7.15
N PHE A 63 -13.20 17.21 -6.17
CA PHE A 63 -14.36 18.09 -6.38
C PHE A 63 -13.95 19.52 -6.68
N ILE A 64 -12.73 19.92 -6.32
CA ILE A 64 -12.19 21.27 -6.48
C ILE A 64 -11.26 21.34 -7.68
N LEU A 65 -10.42 20.33 -7.88
CA LEU A 65 -9.42 20.26 -8.93
C LEU A 65 -9.72 19.09 -9.88
N ALA A 66 -9.76 19.37 -11.17
CA ALA A 66 -9.99 18.33 -12.19
C ALA A 66 -8.78 17.37 -12.32
N SER A 67 -7.57 17.93 -12.29
CA SER A 67 -6.33 17.19 -12.51
C SER A 67 -5.14 17.89 -11.86
N VAL A 68 -4.06 17.14 -11.62
CA VAL A 68 -2.76 17.64 -11.18
C VAL A 68 -1.70 17.37 -12.24
N ALA A 69 -0.60 18.12 -12.23
CA ALA A 69 0.53 17.86 -13.10
C ALA A 69 1.10 16.45 -12.81
N LYS A 70 1.43 15.73 -13.85
CA LYS A 70 2.16 14.46 -13.76
C LYS A 70 3.66 14.77 -13.77
N GLY A 71 4.43 13.98 -13.03
CA GLY A 71 5.89 14.00 -13.10
C GLY A 71 6.41 13.56 -14.49
N PRO A 72 7.70 13.77 -14.77
CA PRO A 72 8.33 13.29 -15.99
C PRO A 72 8.18 11.77 -16.11
N THR A 73 8.38 11.26 -17.34
CA THR A 73 8.43 9.82 -17.57
C THR A 73 9.66 9.22 -16.87
N ASP A 74 9.45 8.21 -16.07
CA ASP A 74 10.48 7.58 -15.25
C ASP A 74 11.10 6.39 -16.01
N ILE A 75 12.12 6.69 -16.84
CA ILE A 75 12.91 5.76 -17.65
C ILE A 75 14.35 6.26 -17.66
N ALA A 76 15.32 5.39 -17.38
CA ALA A 76 16.73 5.70 -17.36
C ALA A 76 17.32 5.82 -18.77
N ALA A 77 16.81 5.03 -19.71
CA ALA A 77 17.25 5.04 -21.10
C ALA A 77 16.98 6.40 -21.79
N PRO A 78 17.92 6.92 -22.60
CA PRO A 78 17.77 8.20 -23.27
C PRO A 78 16.72 8.13 -24.39
N ASN A 79 15.91 9.20 -24.54
CA ASN A 79 14.90 9.37 -25.58
C ASN A 79 13.89 8.22 -25.72
N PRO A 80 13.21 7.84 -24.63
CA PRO A 80 12.26 6.74 -24.69
C PRO A 80 11.09 7.07 -25.64
N PRO A 81 10.63 6.12 -26.46
CA PRO A 81 9.53 6.34 -27.41
C PRO A 81 8.18 6.31 -26.70
N ILE A 82 7.95 7.22 -25.75
CA ILE A 82 6.72 7.26 -24.97
C ILE A 82 5.95 8.55 -25.24
N HIS A 83 4.65 8.37 -25.48
CA HIS A 83 3.65 9.41 -25.39
C HIS A 83 2.84 9.22 -24.12
N ALA A 84 3.00 10.11 -23.14
CA ALA A 84 2.27 10.10 -21.89
C ALA A 84 1.50 11.40 -21.72
N TYR A 85 0.35 11.33 -21.03
CA TYR A 85 -0.35 12.53 -20.62
C TYR A 85 0.49 13.30 -19.59
N ASP A 86 0.45 14.61 -19.65
CA ASP A 86 1.13 15.54 -18.74
C ASP A 86 0.34 15.82 -17.45
N ARG A 87 -0.88 15.31 -17.36
CA ARG A 87 -1.79 15.52 -16.22
C ARG A 87 -2.46 14.23 -15.76
N THR A 88 -2.65 14.11 -14.45
CA THR A 88 -3.39 13.03 -13.81
C THR A 88 -4.75 13.52 -13.31
N PRO A 89 -5.89 12.99 -13.83
CA PRO A 89 -7.21 13.34 -13.34
C PRO A 89 -7.41 12.86 -11.88
N LEU A 90 -7.84 13.76 -10.98
CA LEU A 90 -8.02 13.41 -9.58
C LEU A 90 -9.15 12.40 -9.33
N LYS A 91 -10.18 12.39 -10.18
CA LYS A 91 -11.23 11.36 -10.11
C LYS A 91 -10.68 9.96 -10.40
N ALA A 92 -9.78 9.85 -11.40
CA ALA A 92 -9.11 8.58 -11.72
C ALA A 92 -8.18 8.13 -10.58
N LEU A 93 -7.43 9.09 -10.00
CA LEU A 93 -6.56 8.82 -8.85
C LEU A 93 -7.36 8.36 -7.63
N ASP A 94 -8.54 8.93 -7.35
CA ASP A 94 -9.42 8.45 -6.27
C ASP A 94 -9.95 7.04 -6.55
N SER A 95 -10.25 6.71 -7.81
CA SER A 95 -10.65 5.36 -8.20
C SER A 95 -9.51 4.36 -8.01
N LEU A 96 -8.28 4.75 -8.38
CA LEU A 96 -7.08 3.94 -8.19
C LEU A 96 -6.81 3.71 -6.69
N ARG A 97 -6.92 4.74 -5.86
CA ARG A 97 -6.81 4.62 -4.40
C ARG A 97 -7.80 3.61 -3.80
N LYS A 98 -9.02 3.57 -4.32
CA LYS A 98 -10.02 2.57 -3.89
C LYS A 98 -9.65 1.16 -4.35
N LEU A 99 -9.10 1.02 -5.55
CA LEU A 99 -8.59 -0.26 -6.05
C LEU A 99 -7.44 -0.75 -5.16
N TRP A 100 -6.48 0.09 -4.82
CA TRP A 100 -5.39 -0.26 -3.91
C TRP A 100 -5.89 -0.82 -2.58
N ALA A 101 -6.84 -0.13 -1.94
CA ALA A 101 -7.40 -0.60 -0.66
C ALA A 101 -8.08 -1.98 -0.77
N LEU A 102 -8.67 -2.30 -1.92
CA LEU A 102 -9.24 -3.63 -2.17
C LEU A 102 -8.15 -4.67 -2.42
N VAL A 103 -7.15 -4.31 -3.23
CA VAL A 103 -6.04 -5.22 -3.57
C VAL A 103 -5.23 -5.56 -2.34
N GLU A 104 -4.78 -4.56 -1.58
CA GLU A 104 -3.96 -4.73 -0.38
C GLU A 104 -4.68 -5.59 0.67
N ARG A 105 -5.96 -5.34 0.91
CA ARG A 105 -6.77 -6.11 1.85
C ARG A 105 -6.87 -7.59 1.49
N ASP A 106 -6.96 -7.91 0.21
CA ASP A 106 -7.31 -9.24 -0.30
C ASP A 106 -6.08 -9.99 -0.89
N LEU A 107 -4.83 -9.51 -0.67
CA LEU A 107 -3.60 -10.14 -1.21
C LEU A 107 -3.48 -11.63 -0.81
N TYR A 108 -3.89 -11.97 0.39
CA TYR A 108 -3.87 -13.35 0.90
C TYR A 108 -4.73 -14.35 0.08
N LEU A 109 -5.62 -13.86 -0.79
CA LEU A 109 -6.41 -14.72 -1.68
C LEU A 109 -5.62 -15.21 -2.90
N ILE A 110 -4.40 -14.72 -3.10
CA ILE A 110 -3.54 -15.11 -4.23
C ILE A 110 -2.68 -16.28 -3.78
N ASP A 111 -2.96 -17.47 -4.30
CA ASP A 111 -2.28 -18.74 -4.01
C ASP A 111 -1.55 -19.33 -5.22
N LEU A 112 -1.71 -18.70 -6.40
CA LEU A 112 -1.10 -19.15 -7.65
C LEU A 112 0.37 -18.70 -7.73
N PRO A 113 1.21 -19.39 -8.55
CA PRO A 113 2.60 -18.98 -8.79
C PRO A 113 2.66 -17.50 -9.23
N ILE A 114 3.55 -16.74 -8.61
CA ILE A 114 3.68 -15.32 -8.89
C ILE A 114 5.14 -14.93 -9.09
N MET A 115 5.43 -14.16 -10.14
CA MET A 115 6.68 -13.43 -10.31
C MET A 115 6.44 -11.97 -9.95
N VAL A 116 7.16 -11.47 -8.96
CA VAL A 116 7.17 -10.07 -8.54
C VAL A 116 8.49 -9.45 -8.97
N ALA A 117 8.42 -8.61 -9.99
CA ALA A 117 9.58 -7.97 -10.58
C ALA A 117 9.54 -6.47 -10.31
N TYR A 118 10.62 -5.87 -9.84
CA TYR A 118 10.64 -4.45 -9.51
C TYR A 118 12.03 -3.83 -9.65
N SER A 119 12.05 -2.51 -9.90
CA SER A 119 13.28 -1.72 -9.91
C SER A 119 13.51 -1.08 -8.54
N VAL A 120 14.74 -1.18 -8.04
CA VAL A 120 15.17 -0.46 -6.82
C VAL A 120 15.28 1.05 -7.03
N ASN A 121 15.38 1.49 -8.28
CA ASN A 121 15.49 2.87 -8.68
C ASN A 121 14.17 3.46 -9.24
N ASP A 122 13.03 2.87 -8.88
CA ASP A 122 11.71 3.37 -9.27
C ASP A 122 11.37 4.67 -8.51
N HIS A 123 11.17 5.78 -9.23
CA HIS A 123 10.81 7.08 -8.65
C HIS A 123 9.30 7.37 -8.75
N ALA A 124 8.55 6.55 -9.49
CA ALA A 124 7.11 6.71 -9.67
C ALA A 124 6.30 5.93 -8.63
N VAL A 125 6.73 4.70 -8.34
CA VAL A 125 6.12 3.79 -7.35
C VAL A 125 7.21 3.32 -6.40
N ASP A 126 7.00 3.49 -5.10
CA ASP A 126 7.94 3.04 -4.09
C ASP A 126 8.13 1.51 -4.19
N PRO A 127 9.38 1.00 -4.27
CA PRO A 127 9.68 -0.43 -4.29
C PRO A 127 9.09 -1.21 -3.10
N GLU A 128 8.75 -0.56 -1.99
CA GLU A 128 8.02 -1.14 -0.86
C GLU A 128 6.68 -1.79 -1.28
N ASN A 129 6.10 -1.33 -2.40
CA ASN A 129 4.90 -1.95 -2.96
C ASN A 129 5.13 -3.40 -3.38
N ALA A 130 6.31 -3.73 -3.92
CA ALA A 130 6.67 -5.10 -4.27
C ALA A 130 6.79 -5.98 -3.03
N MET A 131 7.44 -5.48 -1.97
CA MET A 131 7.53 -6.16 -0.67
C MET A 131 6.13 -6.37 -0.08
N THR A 132 5.25 -5.37 -0.16
CA THR A 132 3.86 -5.51 0.29
C THR A 132 3.15 -6.67 -0.41
N VAL A 133 3.38 -6.88 -1.70
CA VAL A 133 2.82 -8.02 -2.43
C VAL A 133 3.45 -9.33 -1.95
N ILE A 134 4.78 -9.42 -1.92
CA ILE A 134 5.53 -10.63 -1.53
C ILE A 134 5.13 -11.11 -0.13
N ASP A 135 5.06 -10.20 0.84
CA ASP A 135 4.82 -10.51 2.25
C ASP A 135 3.36 -10.91 2.55
N ASN A 136 2.42 -10.59 1.65
CA ASN A 136 0.99 -10.76 1.94
C ASN A 136 0.24 -11.71 0.99
N VAL A 137 0.85 -12.22 -0.08
CA VAL A 137 0.25 -13.27 -0.91
C VAL A 137 0.41 -14.64 -0.22
N PHE A 138 -0.53 -15.55 -0.48
CA PHE A 138 -0.49 -16.92 0.02
C PHE A 138 0.14 -17.88 -1.00
N SER A 139 0.84 -17.37 -1.98
CA SER A 139 1.55 -18.16 -2.99
C SER A 139 2.72 -18.90 -2.36
N VAL A 140 2.86 -20.18 -2.69
CA VAL A 140 3.99 -21.01 -2.25
C VAL A 140 5.23 -20.75 -3.09
N ASP A 141 5.03 -20.47 -4.37
CA ASP A 141 6.10 -20.10 -5.28
C ASP A 141 6.03 -18.62 -5.62
N ILE A 142 6.94 -17.88 -5.04
CA ILE A 142 7.12 -16.43 -5.27
C ILE A 142 8.50 -16.23 -5.87
N ARG A 143 8.54 -15.84 -7.14
CA ARG A 143 9.79 -15.47 -7.80
C ARG A 143 10.00 -13.97 -7.72
N GLU A 144 10.96 -13.55 -6.93
CA GLU A 144 11.40 -12.16 -6.83
C GLU A 144 12.45 -11.86 -7.91
N VAL A 145 12.27 -10.78 -8.67
CA VAL A 145 13.22 -10.30 -9.67
C VAL A 145 13.50 -8.82 -9.44
N VAL A 146 14.77 -8.49 -9.21
CA VAL A 146 15.21 -7.14 -8.92
C VAL A 146 15.98 -6.54 -10.11
N PHE A 147 15.63 -5.31 -10.49
CA PHE A 147 16.30 -4.55 -11.53
C PHE A 147 17.08 -3.38 -10.94
N GLU A 148 18.34 -3.25 -11.30
CA GLU A 148 19.26 -2.25 -10.76
C GLU A 148 19.55 -1.09 -11.72
N ASN A 149 19.32 -1.28 -13.03
CA ASN A 149 19.73 -0.31 -14.05
C ASN A 149 18.54 0.45 -14.67
N SER A 150 17.32 0.02 -14.39
CA SER A 150 16.10 0.61 -14.91
C SER A 150 15.38 1.43 -13.86
N PHE A 151 14.52 2.35 -14.31
CA PHE A 151 13.57 3.07 -13.48
C PHE A 151 12.18 2.39 -13.51
N HIS A 152 11.09 3.17 -13.41
CA HIS A 152 9.74 2.61 -13.33
C HIS A 152 9.35 1.72 -14.51
N ASN A 153 9.64 2.16 -15.74
CA ASN A 153 9.20 1.41 -16.93
C ASN A 153 10.29 0.49 -17.49
N VAL A 154 10.59 -0.57 -16.77
CA VAL A 154 11.63 -1.57 -17.12
C VAL A 154 11.44 -2.15 -18.53
N ALA A 155 10.19 -2.30 -19.00
CA ALA A 155 9.91 -2.85 -20.33
C ALA A 155 10.44 -1.98 -21.49
N LEU A 156 10.79 -0.72 -21.24
CA LEU A 156 11.37 0.22 -22.21
C LEU A 156 12.74 0.75 -21.75
N ASP A 157 13.37 0.07 -20.81
CA ASP A 157 14.58 0.51 -20.15
C ASP A 157 15.70 -0.53 -20.26
N PHE A 158 16.81 -0.34 -19.56
CA PHE A 158 18.03 -1.13 -19.71
C PHE A 158 17.88 -2.62 -19.34
N ASP A 159 17.00 -2.95 -18.38
CA ASP A 159 16.85 -4.34 -17.91
C ASP A 159 15.74 -5.11 -18.65
N VAL A 160 15.27 -4.62 -19.81
CA VAL A 160 14.22 -5.29 -20.60
C VAL A 160 14.59 -6.72 -21.02
N GLU A 161 15.86 -6.97 -21.32
CA GLU A 161 16.35 -8.31 -21.67
C GLU A 161 16.22 -9.28 -20.49
N GLN A 162 16.65 -8.83 -19.28
CA GLN A 162 16.51 -9.62 -18.05
C GLN A 162 15.03 -9.89 -17.76
N LEU A 163 14.16 -8.89 -17.88
CA LEU A 163 12.71 -9.06 -17.72
C LEU A 163 12.15 -10.14 -18.65
N ASN A 164 12.56 -10.14 -19.93
CA ASN A 164 12.08 -11.10 -20.91
C ASN A 164 12.56 -12.52 -20.57
N ILE A 165 13.83 -12.70 -20.18
CA ILE A 165 14.42 -13.99 -19.82
C ILE A 165 13.71 -14.53 -18.59
N GLU A 166 13.59 -13.76 -17.51
CA GLU A 166 12.97 -14.19 -16.26
C GLU A 166 11.49 -14.52 -16.44
N SER A 167 10.76 -13.71 -17.20
CA SER A 167 9.36 -13.97 -17.52
C SER A 167 9.18 -15.27 -18.29
N LYS A 168 10.06 -15.55 -19.27
CA LYS A 168 10.03 -16.81 -20.05
C LYS A 168 10.31 -18.01 -19.16
N ILE A 169 11.36 -17.97 -18.34
CA ILE A 169 11.72 -19.04 -17.43
C ILE A 169 10.56 -19.30 -16.46
N PHE A 170 9.98 -18.26 -15.87
CA PHE A 170 8.83 -18.40 -14.97
C PHE A 170 7.65 -19.12 -15.65
N ILE A 171 7.29 -18.71 -16.86
CA ILE A 171 6.20 -19.34 -17.63
C ILE A 171 6.51 -20.81 -17.92
N GLU A 172 7.75 -21.12 -18.36
CA GLU A 172 8.17 -22.49 -18.67
C GLU A 172 8.15 -23.39 -17.42
N ASP A 173 8.60 -22.90 -16.26
CA ASP A 173 8.58 -23.62 -14.98
C ASP A 173 7.14 -23.93 -14.54
N VAL A 174 6.24 -22.97 -14.63
CA VAL A 174 4.81 -23.19 -14.33
C VAL A 174 4.20 -24.19 -15.31
N LEU A 175 4.49 -24.06 -16.61
CA LEU A 175 3.97 -24.97 -17.64
C LEU A 175 4.47 -26.40 -17.51
N SER A 176 5.70 -26.60 -17.05
CA SER A 176 6.29 -27.93 -16.83
C SER A 176 5.78 -28.60 -15.55
N GLY A 177 5.09 -27.86 -14.67
CA GLY A 177 4.65 -28.34 -13.35
C GLY A 177 5.78 -28.40 -12.33
N ALA A 178 6.93 -27.74 -12.61
CA ALA A 178 8.01 -27.57 -11.63
C ALA A 178 7.59 -26.69 -10.46
N VAL A 179 6.62 -25.82 -10.70
CA VAL A 179 6.07 -24.86 -9.75
C VAL A 179 4.61 -25.21 -9.47
N LYS A 180 4.22 -25.21 -8.19
CA LYS A 180 2.88 -25.62 -7.73
C LYS A 180 2.14 -24.46 -7.10
N ARG A 181 0.81 -24.57 -7.09
CA ARG A 181 -0.07 -23.67 -6.30
C ARG A 181 -0.04 -24.04 -4.83
N GLY A 182 -0.34 -23.07 -3.97
CA GLY A 182 -0.57 -23.34 -2.55
C GLY A 182 -1.67 -24.36 -2.30
N SER A 183 -2.76 -24.31 -3.07
CA SER A 183 -3.88 -25.26 -3.00
C SER A 183 -3.55 -26.68 -3.50
N ASP A 184 -2.47 -26.88 -4.25
CA ASP A 184 -2.01 -28.21 -4.70
C ASP A 184 -1.27 -28.98 -3.60
N PHE A 185 -0.93 -28.32 -2.51
CA PHE A 185 -0.36 -28.97 -1.34
C PHE A 185 -1.51 -29.46 -0.45
N ASN A 186 -1.43 -30.72 -0.07
CA ASN A 186 -2.34 -31.23 0.94
C ASN A 186 -2.05 -30.49 2.27
N GLU A 187 -3.10 -29.95 2.91
CA GLU A 187 -2.99 -29.21 4.17
C GLU A 187 -2.21 -30.00 5.23
N ASN A 188 -2.37 -31.35 5.22
CA ASN A 188 -1.61 -32.24 6.10
C ASN A 188 -0.11 -32.29 5.76
N ASP A 189 0.27 -32.15 4.48
CA ASP A 189 1.68 -32.21 4.06
C ASP A 189 2.40 -30.89 4.43
N LEU A 190 1.72 -29.74 4.33
CA LEU A 190 2.24 -28.45 4.77
C LEU A 190 2.40 -28.40 6.29
N VAL A 191 1.36 -28.81 7.02
CA VAL A 191 1.40 -28.89 8.50
C VAL A 191 2.48 -29.84 8.98
N ASN A 192 2.62 -31.01 8.34
CA ASN A 192 3.65 -31.98 8.70
C ASN A 192 5.06 -31.46 8.37
N ALA A 193 5.27 -30.81 7.21
CA ALA A 193 6.58 -30.25 6.84
C ALA A 193 6.99 -29.10 7.77
N GLU A 194 6.05 -28.23 8.14
CA GLU A 194 6.30 -27.15 9.09
C GLU A 194 6.50 -27.69 10.50
N PHE A 195 5.70 -28.66 10.92
CA PHE A 195 5.86 -29.37 12.19
C PHE A 195 7.22 -30.09 12.28
N ASP A 196 7.62 -30.83 11.23
CA ASP A 196 8.92 -31.51 11.19
C ASP A 196 10.09 -30.51 11.19
N SER A 197 9.94 -29.36 10.53
CA SER A 197 10.92 -28.26 10.59
C SER A 197 11.07 -27.69 12.00
N ILE A 198 9.95 -27.45 12.68
CA ILE A 198 9.94 -26.96 14.07
C ILE A 198 10.51 -28.01 15.01
N VAL A 199 10.09 -29.26 14.86
CA VAL A 199 10.55 -30.37 15.74
C VAL A 199 12.03 -30.68 15.53
N SER A 200 12.54 -30.65 14.29
CA SER A 200 13.96 -30.85 14.00
C SER A 200 14.86 -29.74 14.56
N GLY A 201 14.31 -28.53 14.73
CA GLY A 201 14.98 -27.39 15.36
C GLY A 201 14.91 -27.36 16.89
N LEU A 202 13.99 -28.15 17.47
CA LEU A 202 13.81 -28.25 18.91
C LEU A 202 14.53 -29.48 19.44
N SER A 203 15.68 -29.31 20.12
CA SER A 203 16.20 -30.35 21.01
C SER A 203 15.26 -30.45 22.21
N LEU A 204 14.25 -31.32 22.11
CA LEU A 204 13.34 -31.60 23.24
C LEU A 204 14.11 -32.36 24.32
N ASP A 205 14.55 -31.62 25.32
CA ASP A 205 14.93 -32.24 26.58
C ASP A 205 13.65 -32.81 27.23
N GLN A 206 13.54 -34.13 27.28
CA GLN A 206 12.34 -34.85 27.72
C GLN A 206 12.03 -34.72 29.23
N SER A 207 12.69 -33.81 29.95
CA SER A 207 12.64 -33.80 31.40
C SER A 207 11.61 -32.88 32.06
N ALA A 208 10.85 -32.05 31.35
CA ALA A 208 9.84 -31.17 31.95
C ALA A 208 8.65 -30.73 31.07
N PRO A 209 7.63 -31.58 30.83
CA PRO A 209 6.45 -31.13 30.06
C PRO A 209 5.47 -30.26 30.83
N THR A 210 5.59 -30.14 32.15
CA THR A 210 4.58 -29.46 33.01
C THR A 210 4.89 -28.00 33.32
N THR A 211 6.14 -27.58 33.24
CA THR A 211 6.58 -26.26 33.68
C THR A 211 6.19 -25.14 32.71
N TYR A 212 6.11 -25.46 31.40
CA TYR A 212 5.83 -24.45 30.36
C TYR A 212 4.35 -24.03 30.31
N LEU A 213 3.42 -24.96 30.50
CA LEU A 213 1.99 -24.66 30.53
C LEU A 213 1.60 -23.89 31.78
N ASP A 214 2.25 -24.23 32.94
CA ASP A 214 2.04 -23.50 34.21
C ASP A 214 2.64 -22.08 34.17
N GLU A 215 3.70 -21.82 33.40
CA GLU A 215 4.23 -20.48 33.15
C GLU A 215 3.36 -19.67 32.18
N LEU A 216 2.85 -20.26 31.11
CA LEU A 216 1.92 -19.61 30.18
C LEU A 216 0.62 -19.17 30.86
N ASP A 217 0.08 -19.96 31.79
CA ASP A 217 -1.10 -19.58 32.57
C ASP A 217 -0.82 -18.41 33.51
N LYS A 218 0.40 -18.29 34.04
CA LYS A 218 0.82 -17.13 34.85
C LYS A 218 0.96 -15.85 34.04
N PHE A 219 1.44 -15.95 32.78
CA PHE A 219 1.56 -14.81 31.87
C PHE A 219 0.19 -14.39 31.27
N SER A 220 -0.75 -15.31 31.12
CA SER A 220 -2.07 -15.00 30.55
C SER A 220 -2.97 -14.14 31.43
N GLN A 221 -2.71 -14.05 32.73
CA GLN A 221 -3.52 -13.26 33.68
C GLN A 221 -2.89 -11.91 34.08
N ALA A 222 -1.57 -11.72 33.95
CA ALA A 222 -0.89 -10.56 34.49
C ALA A 222 -0.67 -9.39 33.52
N ASP A 223 -0.58 -9.61 32.19
CA ASP A 223 -0.19 -8.56 31.23
C ASP A 223 -1.01 -8.55 29.95
N ARG A 224 -2.31 -8.35 30.08
CA ARG A 224 -3.04 -7.79 28.93
C ARG A 224 -2.71 -6.31 28.86
N PHE A 225 -1.77 -5.96 27.95
CA PHE A 225 -1.55 -4.57 27.56
C PHE A 225 -2.92 -3.92 27.28
N ARG A 226 -3.36 -3.06 28.18
CA ARG A 226 -4.48 -2.16 27.93
C ARG A 226 -3.90 -0.95 27.23
N PRO A 227 -4.19 -0.72 25.93
CA PRO A 227 -3.78 0.51 25.29
C PRO A 227 -4.34 1.67 26.13
N PRO A 228 -3.53 2.70 26.42
CA PRO A 228 -4.00 3.86 27.15
C PRO A 228 -5.21 4.41 26.38
N ASN A 229 -6.33 4.55 27.09
CA ASN A 229 -7.55 5.13 26.52
C ASN A 229 -7.18 6.56 26.09
N PRO A 230 -7.24 6.92 24.79
CA PRO A 230 -6.94 8.28 24.39
C PRO A 230 -7.94 9.18 25.11
N GLY A 231 -7.44 9.95 26.08
CA GLY A 231 -8.25 10.85 26.88
C GLY A 231 -9.07 11.74 25.93
N LYS A 232 -10.32 12.03 26.30
CA LYS A 232 -11.14 12.97 25.54
C LYS A 232 -10.34 14.25 25.39
N ILE A 233 -10.18 14.72 24.14
CA ILE A 233 -9.51 15.99 23.84
C ILE A 233 -10.35 17.09 24.47
N ASN A 234 -10.00 17.50 25.68
CA ASN A 234 -10.62 18.65 26.35
C ASN A 234 -9.96 19.90 25.80
N LEU A 235 -10.56 20.46 24.76
CA LEU A 235 -10.17 21.76 24.24
C LEU A 235 -10.56 22.83 25.27
N ASP A 236 -9.58 23.60 25.71
CA ASP A 236 -9.78 24.82 26.50
C ASP A 236 -10.63 25.85 25.68
N GLN A 237 -11.31 26.74 26.41
CA GLN A 237 -12.22 27.74 25.80
C GLN A 237 -11.53 28.54 24.69
N MET A 238 -10.26 28.92 24.85
CA MET A 238 -9.49 29.67 23.87
C MET A 238 -9.12 28.79 22.65
N GLN A 239 -8.85 27.50 22.83
CA GLN A 239 -8.61 26.55 21.74
C GLN A 239 -9.88 26.34 20.90
N ARG A 240 -11.06 26.29 21.54
CA ARG A 240 -12.36 26.23 20.86
C ARG A 240 -12.63 27.50 20.05
N LEU A 241 -12.33 28.67 20.63
CA LEU A 241 -12.48 29.98 19.93
C LEU A 241 -11.52 30.05 18.72
N SER A 242 -10.26 29.60 18.88
CA SER A 242 -9.28 29.56 17.79
C SER A 242 -9.70 28.60 16.68
N ALA A 243 -10.26 27.43 17.02
CA ALA A 243 -10.79 26.48 16.04
C ALA A 243 -11.97 27.06 15.27
N VAL A 244 -12.89 27.77 15.94
CA VAL A 244 -14.02 28.44 15.29
C VAL A 244 -13.53 29.57 14.37
N ALA A 245 -12.56 30.36 14.82
CA ALA A 245 -11.97 31.46 14.01
C ALA A 245 -11.22 30.89 12.79
N PHE A 246 -10.53 29.76 12.92
CA PHE A 246 -9.88 29.06 11.83
C PHE A 246 -10.89 28.61 10.76
N VAL A 247 -11.94 27.91 11.18
CA VAL A 247 -13.01 27.47 10.28
C VAL A 247 -13.72 28.62 9.63
N GLY A 248 -14.03 29.69 10.40
CA GLY A 248 -14.67 30.89 9.90
C GLY A 248 -13.84 31.64 8.85
N SER A 249 -12.52 31.72 9.05
CA SER A 249 -11.59 32.29 8.07
C SER A 249 -11.56 31.51 6.77
N PHE A 250 -11.62 30.16 6.85
CA PHE A 250 -11.64 29.29 5.69
C PHE A 250 -12.97 29.41 4.91
N VAL A 251 -14.09 29.46 5.62
CA VAL A 251 -15.42 29.66 5.03
C VAL A 251 -15.50 31.06 4.35
N TYR A 252 -14.95 32.09 4.99
CA TYR A 252 -14.89 33.44 4.41
C TYR A 252 -14.06 33.46 3.12
N LEU A 253 -12.90 32.77 3.06
CA LEU A 253 -12.10 32.66 1.84
C LEU A 253 -12.87 31.98 0.71
N ILE A 254 -13.60 30.91 1.02
CA ILE A 254 -14.43 30.21 0.03
C ILE A 254 -15.54 31.15 -0.48
N LEU A 255 -16.24 31.85 0.40
CA LEU A 255 -17.30 32.79 0.02
C LEU A 255 -16.75 33.97 -0.79
N PHE A 256 -15.60 34.53 -0.38
CA PHE A 256 -14.92 35.59 -1.13
C PHE A 256 -14.58 35.12 -2.57
N TRP A 257 -14.13 33.88 -2.73
CA TRP A 257 -13.78 33.34 -4.06
C TRP A 257 -15.00 32.97 -4.92
N LEU A 258 -16.15 32.63 -4.28
CA LEU A 258 -17.37 32.21 -4.98
C LEU A 258 -18.32 33.37 -5.35
N THR A 259 -18.26 34.49 -4.62
CA THR A 259 -19.33 35.52 -4.69
C THR A 259 -18.86 36.91 -5.14
N ASP A 260 -17.58 37.07 -5.56
CA ASP A 260 -16.99 38.40 -5.87
C ASP A 260 -17.25 39.47 -4.77
N PHE A 261 -17.36 39.04 -3.52
CA PHE A 261 -17.68 39.86 -2.37
C PHE A 261 -16.46 40.70 -1.96
N GLU A 262 -16.36 41.95 -2.47
CA GLU A 262 -15.17 42.78 -2.33
C GLU A 262 -15.15 43.68 -1.06
N PHE A 263 -16.03 43.46 -0.07
CA PHE A 263 -16.23 44.45 1.03
C PHE A 263 -14.98 44.69 1.90
N PHE A 264 -14.10 43.67 2.09
CA PHE A 264 -12.82 43.80 2.83
C PHE A 264 -11.65 43.06 2.18
N GLY A 265 -11.79 42.55 0.97
CA GLY A 265 -10.80 41.74 0.31
C GLY A 265 -10.52 40.41 1.08
N ALA A 266 -9.39 39.73 0.79
CA ALA A 266 -9.00 38.51 1.44
C ALA A 266 -8.33 38.69 2.83
N TRP A 267 -7.99 39.95 3.20
CA TRP A 267 -7.19 40.22 4.39
C TRP A 267 -7.81 39.76 5.72
N PRO A 268 -9.15 39.91 5.99
CA PRO A 268 -9.73 39.42 7.24
C PRO A 268 -9.56 37.91 7.43
N ALA A 269 -9.68 37.13 6.36
CA ALA A 269 -9.49 35.70 6.41
C ALA A 269 -8.01 35.33 6.68
N VAL A 270 -7.07 36.00 6.02
CA VAL A 270 -5.63 35.77 6.20
C VAL A 270 -5.21 36.08 7.64
N LEU A 271 -5.64 37.22 8.18
CA LEU A 271 -5.36 37.63 9.57
C LEU A 271 -6.01 36.69 10.58
N GLY A 272 -7.26 36.29 10.36
CA GLY A 272 -7.96 35.32 11.20
C GLY A 272 -7.29 33.93 11.19
N PHE A 273 -6.83 33.50 10.05
CA PHE A 273 -6.10 32.22 9.89
C PHE A 273 -4.77 32.27 10.64
N ILE A 274 -3.93 33.28 10.39
CA ILE A 274 -2.61 33.42 11.03
C ILE A 274 -2.74 33.51 12.55
N SER A 275 -3.68 34.34 13.07
CA SER A 275 -3.90 34.49 14.52
C SER A 275 -4.38 33.20 15.16
N SER A 276 -5.23 32.41 14.49
CA SER A 276 -5.73 31.14 14.99
C SER A 276 -4.63 30.11 15.08
N VAL A 277 -3.80 29.99 14.02
CA VAL A 277 -2.66 29.07 14.00
C VAL A 277 -1.62 29.46 15.05
N ALA A 278 -1.28 30.74 15.17
CA ALA A 278 -0.35 31.23 16.17
C ALA A 278 -0.84 30.94 17.61
N THR A 279 -2.12 31.09 17.89
CA THR A 279 -2.70 30.81 19.21
C THR A 279 -2.65 29.32 19.54
N ILE A 280 -2.94 28.46 18.55
CA ILE A 280 -2.87 27.01 18.73
C ILE A 280 -1.42 26.57 19.02
N ILE A 281 -0.46 27.02 18.22
CA ILE A 281 0.98 26.70 18.40
C ILE A 281 1.47 27.18 19.75
N TRP A 282 1.22 28.44 20.10
CA TRP A 282 1.67 29.04 21.37
C TRP A 282 1.14 28.30 22.60
N ARG A 283 -0.11 27.85 22.55
CA ARG A 283 -0.68 27.08 23.66
C ARG A 283 -0.24 25.63 23.72
N THR A 284 0.00 24.99 22.56
CA THR A 284 0.53 23.63 22.52
C THR A 284 1.95 23.61 23.09
N ALA A 285 2.78 24.59 22.72
CA ALA A 285 4.13 24.73 23.25
C ALA A 285 4.19 24.97 24.78
N ARG A 286 3.16 25.62 25.37
CA ARG A 286 3.09 25.82 26.84
C ARG A 286 2.57 24.65 27.64
N LYS A 287 1.95 23.64 26.99
CA LYS A 287 1.48 22.42 27.68
C LYS A 287 2.56 21.38 27.91
N GLU A 288 3.73 21.52 27.31
CA GLU A 288 4.85 20.59 27.51
C GLU A 288 5.55 20.72 28.87
N ASP A 289 5.31 21.82 29.62
CA ASP A 289 5.94 22.02 30.95
C ASP A 289 5.24 21.29 32.11
N ASP A 290 4.13 20.57 31.88
CA ASP A 290 3.35 19.87 32.92
C ASP A 290 3.46 18.32 32.81
N PHE A 291 4.48 17.79 32.13
CA PHE A 291 4.83 16.38 32.25
C PHE A 291 5.68 16.19 33.52
N ASP A 292 5.00 15.86 34.59
CA ASP A 292 5.61 15.34 35.81
C ASP A 292 6.33 14.03 35.50
N ASP A 293 7.64 14.03 35.69
CA ASP A 293 8.51 12.85 35.57
C ASP A 293 8.15 11.83 36.67
N GLY A 294 7.07 11.11 36.46
CA GLY A 294 6.63 10.00 37.31
C GLY A 294 7.55 8.80 37.25
N ALA A 295 8.83 9.01 37.58
CA ALA A 295 9.76 7.94 37.98
C ALA A 295 10.04 8.08 39.46
N SER A 296 9.18 7.55 40.31
CA SER A 296 9.53 7.17 41.67
C SER A 296 9.44 5.65 41.77
N LEU A 297 10.56 5.06 42.14
CA LEU A 297 10.84 3.67 42.46
C LEU A 297 9.87 3.04 43.45
#